data_094936c2dc25880e4ca945386a59f4ac
#
_entry.id   094936c2dc25880e4ca945386a59f4ac
#
_cell.length_a   1.000
_cell.length_b   1.000
_cell.length_c   1.000
_cell.angle_alpha   90.00
_cell.angle_beta   90.00
_cell.angle_gamma   90.00
#
_symmetry.space_group_name_H-M   'P 1'
#
loop_
_entity.id
_entity.type
_entity.pdbx_description
1 polymer ?
#
loop_
_entity_poly.entity_id
_entity_poly.type
_entity_poly.pdbx_seq_one_letter_code
_entity_poly.pdbx_strand_id
1 'polypeptide(L)'
;MFCETQRCKKISEYIIKNYGYICFSPKIIQRKWLKGVIQEEYHDLLPGYVFLYTENPQIPNFRIDGIIRYLGNGPLKGQDRAFAEMMYKRDGIIGIIPLIREGELCRINDPAWEDIQGKVIKMDHGRKRCCVEYEFNTIRRTVWVGYEIIVRDHSASNN
;
A
#
# COMPACT_ATOMS: atom_id res chain seq x y z
N MET A 1 -1.97 10.64 -9.62
CA MET A 1 -1.10 11.25 -10.64
C MET A 1 0.03 10.29 -10.97
N PHE A 2 0.54 10.31 -12.19
CA PHE A 2 1.76 9.61 -12.58
C PHE A 2 2.88 10.62 -12.79
N CYS A 3 3.99 10.41 -12.11
CA CYS A 3 5.09 11.34 -11.99
C CYS A 3 6.42 10.64 -12.30
N GLU A 4 7.46 11.40 -12.54
CA GLU A 4 8.83 10.89 -12.52
C GLU A 4 9.12 10.25 -11.17
N THR A 5 9.49 8.97 -11.14
CA THR A 5 9.64 8.18 -9.91
C THR A 5 10.53 8.87 -8.87
N GLN A 6 11.63 9.45 -9.32
CA GLN A 6 12.60 10.13 -8.45
C GLN A 6 12.07 11.42 -7.84
N ARG A 7 10.98 11.98 -8.39
CA ARG A 7 10.38 13.24 -7.96
C ARG A 7 9.10 13.09 -7.14
N CYS A 8 8.54 11.89 -7.04
CA CYS A 8 7.29 11.65 -6.33
C CYS A 8 7.25 12.25 -4.93
N LYS A 9 8.31 12.06 -4.15
CA LYS A 9 8.42 12.62 -2.80
C LYS A 9 8.40 14.16 -2.82
N LYS A 10 9.21 14.78 -3.65
CA LYS A 10 9.28 16.25 -3.76
C LYS A 10 7.96 16.85 -4.25
N ILE A 11 7.30 16.20 -5.21
CA ILE A 11 5.99 16.62 -5.71
C ILE A 11 4.94 16.56 -4.60
N SER A 12 4.89 15.44 -3.85
CA SER A 12 3.98 15.32 -2.71
C SER A 12 4.20 16.39 -1.66
N GLU A 13 5.45 16.60 -1.22
CA GLU A 13 5.83 17.63 -0.24
C GLU A 13 5.45 19.04 -0.73
N TYR A 14 5.68 19.33 -2.00
CA TYR A 14 5.32 20.61 -2.61
C TYR A 14 3.80 20.84 -2.62
N ILE A 15 3.02 19.83 -2.98
CA ILE A 15 1.56 19.90 -3.00
C ILE A 15 1.00 20.11 -1.58
N ILE A 16 1.50 19.35 -0.61
CA ILE A 16 1.10 19.50 0.80
C ILE A 16 1.39 20.90 1.29
N LYS A 17 2.62 21.39 1.08
CA LYS A 17 3.07 22.69 1.59
C LYS A 17 2.35 23.88 0.96
N ASN A 18 2.13 23.85 -0.36
CA ASN A 18 1.66 25.04 -1.08
C ASN A 18 0.15 25.04 -1.34
N TYR A 19 -0.48 23.89 -1.32
CA TYR A 19 -1.92 23.75 -1.62
C TYR A 19 -2.73 23.13 -0.49
N GLY A 20 -2.09 22.59 0.54
CA GLY A 20 -2.77 22.02 1.71
C GLY A 20 -3.50 20.71 1.45
N TYR A 21 -3.27 20.04 0.32
CA TYR A 21 -3.87 18.74 0.02
C TYR A 21 -3.11 17.61 0.70
N ILE A 22 -3.83 16.55 1.09
CA ILE A 22 -3.20 15.30 1.50
C ILE A 22 -2.72 14.58 0.24
N CYS A 23 -1.42 14.28 0.21
CA CYS A 23 -0.78 13.75 -0.98
C CYS A 23 0.42 12.88 -0.59
N PHE A 24 0.51 11.66 -1.13
CA PHE A 24 1.69 10.81 -0.91
C PHE A 24 1.89 9.77 -2.02
N SER A 25 3.11 9.26 -2.12
CA SER A 25 3.46 8.08 -2.91
C SER A 25 3.40 6.84 -2.03
N PRO A 26 2.68 5.79 -2.42
CA PRO A 26 2.55 4.56 -1.64
C PRO A 26 3.89 3.90 -1.35
N LYS A 27 4.12 3.55 -0.10
CA LYS A 27 5.32 2.89 0.40
C LYS A 27 5.00 1.55 1.03
N ILE A 28 6.01 0.71 1.09
CA ILE A 28 6.01 -0.54 1.83
C ILE A 28 7.23 -0.64 2.72
N ILE A 29 7.06 -1.21 3.90
CA ILE A 29 8.17 -1.53 4.79
C ILE A 29 8.65 -2.95 4.48
N GLN A 30 9.94 -3.10 4.19
CA GLN A 30 10.61 -4.38 4.08
C GLN A 30 11.66 -4.52 5.19
N ARG A 31 11.75 -5.71 5.77
CA ARG A 31 12.75 -6.05 6.79
C ARG A 31 13.94 -6.74 6.14
N LYS A 32 15.14 -6.25 6.43
CA LYS A 32 16.40 -6.87 6.08
C LYS A 32 17.22 -7.20 7.32
N TRP A 33 17.86 -8.34 7.31
CA TRP A 33 18.90 -8.66 8.28
C TRP A 33 20.23 -8.05 7.84
N LEU A 34 20.75 -7.12 8.61
CA LEU A 34 22.04 -6.54 8.38
C LEU A 34 22.89 -6.63 9.67
N LYS A 35 24.01 -7.36 9.61
CA LYS A 35 24.95 -7.55 10.75
C LYS A 35 24.23 -8.01 12.05
N GLY A 36 23.26 -8.93 11.95
CA GLY A 36 22.54 -9.47 13.10
C GLY A 36 21.40 -8.58 13.63
N VAL A 37 21.12 -7.45 13.00
CA VAL A 37 20.03 -6.53 13.38
C VAL A 37 19.01 -6.47 12.25
N ILE A 38 17.71 -6.47 12.63
CA ILE A 38 16.62 -6.22 11.67
C ILE A 38 16.57 -4.71 11.41
N GLN A 39 16.74 -4.35 10.14
CA GLN A 39 16.53 -2.99 9.67
C GLN A 39 15.27 -2.92 8.82
N GLU A 40 14.50 -1.85 8.98
CA GLU A 40 13.33 -1.56 8.17
C GLU A 40 13.70 -0.56 7.07
N GLU A 41 13.37 -0.91 5.84
CA GLU A 41 13.59 -0.05 4.68
C GLU A 41 12.26 0.26 4.01
N TYR A 42 12.07 1.51 3.58
CA TYR A 42 10.90 1.95 2.82
C TYR A 42 11.17 1.81 1.34
N HIS A 43 10.29 1.12 0.65
CA HIS A 43 10.35 0.97 -0.80
C HIS A 43 9.08 1.52 -1.45
N ASP A 44 9.19 1.98 -2.69
CA ASP A 44 8.00 2.40 -3.45
C ASP A 44 7.14 1.18 -3.77
N LEU A 45 5.88 1.21 -3.34
CA LEU A 45 4.91 0.18 -3.67
C LEU A 45 4.44 0.31 -5.11
N LEU A 46 4.20 1.52 -5.56
CA LEU A 46 3.80 1.89 -6.91
C LEU A 46 4.72 2.99 -7.43
N PRO A 47 5.89 2.64 -8.00
CA PRO A 47 6.84 3.63 -8.52
C PRO A 47 6.19 4.58 -9.54
N GLY A 48 6.35 5.87 -9.35
CA GLY A 48 5.77 6.91 -10.20
C GLY A 48 4.33 7.30 -9.85
N TYR A 49 3.65 6.60 -8.96
CA TYR A 49 2.28 6.96 -8.58
C TYR A 49 2.28 7.86 -7.34
N VAL A 50 1.50 8.94 -7.44
CA VAL A 50 1.22 9.85 -6.33
C VAL A 50 -0.29 9.97 -6.19
N PHE A 51 -0.81 9.63 -5.02
CA PHE A 51 -2.22 9.77 -4.67
C PHE A 51 -2.47 11.17 -4.11
N LEU A 52 -3.55 11.79 -4.57
CA LEU A 52 -4.07 13.05 -4.08
C LEU A 52 -5.44 12.81 -3.47
N TYR A 53 -5.63 13.26 -2.24
CA TYR A 53 -6.89 13.15 -1.52
C TYR A 53 -7.51 14.54 -1.36
N THR A 54 -8.73 14.69 -1.80
CA THR A 54 -9.46 15.95 -1.74
C THR A 54 -10.98 15.69 -1.68
N GLU A 55 -11.68 16.51 -0.96
CA GLU A 55 -13.14 16.53 -0.95
C GLU A 55 -13.72 17.27 -2.16
N ASN A 56 -12.88 18.06 -2.84
CA ASN A 56 -13.30 18.78 -4.03
C ASN A 56 -13.40 17.81 -5.23
N PRO A 57 -14.56 17.68 -5.90
CA PRO A 57 -14.73 16.85 -7.06
C PRO A 57 -13.92 17.34 -8.28
N GLN A 58 -13.51 18.60 -8.30
CA GLN A 58 -12.64 19.15 -9.33
C GLN A 58 -11.18 18.82 -9.00
N ILE A 59 -10.55 18.06 -9.87
CA ILE A 59 -9.12 17.71 -9.73
C ILE A 59 -8.29 18.98 -10.02
N PRO A 60 -7.47 19.43 -9.06
CA PRO A 60 -6.57 20.55 -9.31
C PRO A 60 -5.56 20.20 -10.41
N ASN A 61 -5.39 21.10 -11.36
CA ASN A 61 -4.36 20.95 -12.39
C ASN A 61 -3.06 21.62 -11.94
N PHE A 62 -2.24 20.86 -11.22
CA PHE A 62 -0.92 21.36 -10.80
C PHE A 62 0.04 21.40 -11.99
N ARG A 63 0.63 22.56 -12.25
CA ARG A 63 1.73 22.72 -13.20
C ARG A 63 3.07 22.58 -12.46
N ILE A 64 3.38 21.36 -12.04
CA ILE A 64 4.60 21.02 -11.31
C ILE A 64 5.48 20.19 -12.22
N ASP A 65 6.73 20.57 -12.37
CA ASP A 65 7.72 19.82 -13.13
C ASP A 65 7.91 18.42 -12.52
N GLY A 66 7.89 17.39 -13.38
CA GLY A 66 7.93 15.99 -13.00
C GLY A 66 6.57 15.31 -12.90
N ILE A 67 5.43 16.01 -12.97
CA ILE A 67 4.13 15.40 -13.20
C ILE A 67 4.02 15.09 -14.70
N ILE A 68 3.91 13.80 -15.03
CA ILE A 68 3.82 13.32 -16.41
C ILE A 68 2.37 13.40 -16.89
N ARG A 69 1.43 12.91 -16.07
CA ARG A 69 0.00 12.94 -16.40
C ARG A 69 -0.89 12.69 -15.18
N TYR A 70 -2.12 13.15 -15.28
CA TYR A 70 -3.19 12.71 -14.40
C TYR A 70 -3.76 11.38 -14.89
N LEU A 71 -4.13 10.51 -13.97
CA LEU A 71 -4.74 9.21 -14.28
C LEU A 71 -6.25 9.33 -14.11
N GLY A 72 -6.95 9.39 -15.25
CA GLY A 72 -8.41 9.56 -15.28
C GLY A 72 -8.89 11.00 -15.13
N ASN A 73 -10.19 11.18 -15.37
CA ASN A 73 -10.86 12.48 -15.37
C ASN A 73 -11.71 12.70 -14.11
N GLY A 74 -11.45 11.98 -13.03
CA GLY A 74 -12.24 12.05 -11.81
C GLY A 74 -11.68 11.16 -10.69
N PRO A 75 -12.44 11.00 -9.60
CA PRO A 75 -12.04 10.17 -8.47
C PRO A 75 -11.89 8.69 -8.88
N LEU A 76 -10.99 7.98 -8.20
CA LEU A 76 -10.82 6.54 -8.35
C LEU A 76 -12.12 5.82 -8.02
N LYS A 77 -12.35 4.66 -8.65
CA LYS A 77 -13.55 3.83 -8.48
C LYS A 77 -13.17 2.38 -8.23
N GLY A 78 -14.12 1.60 -7.70
CA GLY A 78 -13.93 0.16 -7.49
C GLY A 78 -12.72 -0.17 -6.64
N GLN A 79 -11.96 -1.16 -7.05
CA GLN A 79 -10.76 -1.65 -6.35
C GLN A 79 -9.66 -0.61 -6.23
N ASP A 80 -9.47 0.25 -7.24
CA ASP A 80 -8.49 1.34 -7.18
C ASP A 80 -8.83 2.35 -6.08
N ARG A 81 -10.11 2.63 -5.88
CA ARG A 81 -10.58 3.47 -4.78
C ARG A 81 -10.34 2.77 -3.44
N ALA A 82 -10.73 1.51 -3.30
CA ALA A 82 -10.51 0.74 -2.08
C ALA A 82 -9.03 0.70 -1.70
N PHE A 83 -8.14 0.50 -2.69
CA PHE A 83 -6.70 0.57 -2.51
C PHE A 83 -6.24 1.95 -2.01
N ALA A 84 -6.71 3.02 -2.64
CA ALA A 84 -6.36 4.38 -2.23
C ALA A 84 -6.87 4.71 -0.82
N GLU A 85 -8.08 4.28 -0.45
CA GLU A 85 -8.63 4.43 0.90
C GLU A 85 -7.85 3.63 1.94
N MET A 86 -7.42 2.41 1.60
CA MET A 86 -6.51 1.62 2.45
C MET A 86 -5.19 2.37 2.70
N MET A 87 -4.60 2.93 1.65
CA MET A 87 -3.37 3.71 1.77
C MET A 87 -3.58 4.98 2.60
N TYR A 88 -4.70 5.67 2.43
CA TYR A 88 -5.05 6.84 3.22
C TYR A 88 -5.10 6.53 4.73
N LYS A 89 -5.79 5.46 5.12
CA LYS A 89 -5.91 5.00 6.51
C LYS A 89 -4.57 4.61 7.15
N ARG A 90 -3.54 4.43 6.35
CA ARG A 90 -2.19 3.97 6.74
C ARG A 90 -1.11 5.01 6.45
N ASP A 91 -1.49 6.26 6.25
CA ASP A 91 -0.56 7.36 5.94
C ASP A 91 0.37 7.03 4.76
N GLY A 92 -0.14 6.28 3.79
CA GLY A 92 0.60 5.88 2.59
C GLY A 92 1.59 4.73 2.77
N ILE A 93 1.56 4.01 3.90
CA ILE A 93 2.57 2.99 4.22
C ILE A 93 1.91 1.64 4.52
N ILE A 94 2.31 0.60 3.78
CA ILE A 94 2.01 -0.78 4.15
C ILE A 94 3.14 -1.31 5.02
N GLY A 95 2.82 -1.61 6.27
CA GLY A 95 3.71 -2.25 7.23
C GLY A 95 3.63 -3.79 7.18
N ILE A 96 3.80 -4.39 8.36
CA ILE A 96 3.66 -5.84 8.54
C ILE A 96 2.19 -6.20 8.53
N ILE A 97 1.83 -7.24 7.78
CA ILE A 97 0.45 -7.69 7.70
C ILE A 97 0.17 -8.88 8.63
N PRO A 98 -0.99 -8.91 9.27
CA PRO A 98 -1.42 -10.05 10.07
C PRO A 98 -1.90 -11.19 9.18
N LEU A 99 -1.39 -12.40 9.41
CA LEU A 99 -1.85 -13.61 8.73
C LEU A 99 -2.47 -14.59 9.71
N ILE A 100 -3.55 -15.24 9.30
CA ILE A 100 -4.13 -16.41 9.98
C ILE A 100 -3.73 -17.65 9.19
N ARG A 101 -3.28 -18.68 9.91
CA ARG A 101 -2.99 -19.98 9.34
C ARG A 101 -4.27 -20.80 9.22
N GLU A 102 -4.56 -21.29 8.02
CA GLU A 102 -5.69 -22.16 7.72
C GLU A 102 -5.16 -23.45 7.06
N GLY A 103 -4.75 -24.43 7.89
CA GLY A 103 -4.05 -25.63 7.42
C GLY A 103 -2.65 -25.29 6.85
N GLU A 104 -2.44 -25.61 5.57
CA GLU A 104 -1.19 -25.28 4.86
C GLU A 104 -1.21 -23.87 4.25
N LEU A 105 -2.37 -23.22 4.21
CA LEU A 105 -2.55 -21.90 3.62
C LEU A 105 -2.47 -20.79 4.69
N CYS A 106 -2.15 -19.60 4.23
CA CYS A 106 -2.23 -18.40 5.05
C CYS A 106 -3.17 -17.39 4.39
N ARG A 107 -4.06 -16.80 5.19
CA ARG A 107 -4.97 -15.74 4.76
C ARG A 107 -4.61 -14.43 5.47
N ILE A 108 -4.72 -13.34 4.75
CA ILE A 108 -4.54 -12.00 5.33
C ILE A 108 -5.74 -11.70 6.24
N ASN A 109 -5.46 -11.36 7.50
CA ASN A 109 -6.48 -10.98 8.48
C ASN A 109 -6.57 -9.46 8.60
N ASP A 110 -6.87 -8.82 7.51
CA ASP A 110 -7.00 -7.37 7.43
C ASP A 110 -8.07 -7.03 6.37
N PRO A 111 -9.24 -6.50 6.79
CA PRO A 111 -10.35 -6.20 5.89
C PRO A 111 -9.98 -5.33 4.70
N ALA A 112 -9.03 -4.42 4.88
CA ALA A 112 -8.60 -3.54 3.79
C ALA A 112 -7.93 -4.30 2.64
N TRP A 113 -7.32 -5.46 2.91
CA TRP A 113 -6.79 -6.33 1.88
C TRP A 113 -7.88 -7.19 1.22
N GLU A 114 -8.97 -7.49 1.93
CA GLU A 114 -10.15 -8.14 1.35
C GLU A 114 -10.82 -7.23 0.33
N ASP A 115 -10.95 -5.94 0.64
CA ASP A 115 -11.53 -4.93 -0.27
C ASP A 115 -10.79 -4.84 -1.61
N ILE A 116 -9.49 -5.07 -1.62
CA ILE A 116 -8.65 -5.06 -2.83
C ILE A 116 -8.36 -6.48 -3.37
N GLN A 117 -9.01 -7.50 -2.82
CA GLN A 117 -8.84 -8.90 -3.18
C GLN A 117 -7.39 -9.40 -3.09
N GLY A 118 -6.65 -8.88 -2.11
CA GLY A 118 -5.26 -9.27 -1.86
C GLY A 118 -5.14 -10.74 -1.46
N LYS A 119 -4.26 -11.48 -2.12
CA LYS A 119 -4.04 -12.92 -1.88
C LYS A 119 -2.58 -13.23 -1.62
N VAL A 120 -2.31 -14.02 -0.59
CA VAL A 120 -0.97 -14.58 -0.38
C VAL A 120 -0.73 -15.67 -1.42
N ILE A 121 0.29 -15.51 -2.25
CA ILE A 121 0.66 -16.47 -3.31
C ILE A 121 1.95 -17.22 -3.01
N LYS A 122 2.80 -16.70 -2.11
CA LYS A 122 4.07 -17.33 -1.74
C LYS A 122 4.50 -16.88 -0.34
N MET A 123 5.13 -17.80 0.40
CA MET A 123 5.70 -17.54 1.73
C MET A 123 7.22 -17.69 1.71
N ASP A 124 7.91 -16.79 2.41
CA ASP A 124 9.35 -16.89 2.71
C ASP A 124 9.51 -16.82 4.24
N HIS A 125 9.45 -17.99 4.86
CA HIS A 125 9.48 -18.10 6.32
C HIS A 125 10.82 -17.66 6.91
N GLY A 126 11.92 -17.87 6.19
CA GLY A 126 13.27 -17.48 6.63
C GLY A 126 13.42 -15.97 6.80
N ARG A 127 12.76 -15.19 5.93
CA ARG A 127 12.78 -13.72 5.97
C ARG A 127 11.52 -13.12 6.55
N LYS A 128 10.58 -13.93 7.05
CA LYS A 128 9.29 -13.51 7.59
C LYS A 128 8.54 -12.54 6.66
N ARG A 129 8.46 -12.89 5.39
CA ARG A 129 7.76 -12.13 4.37
C ARG A 129 6.89 -13.04 3.50
N CYS A 130 5.82 -12.51 2.96
CA CYS A 130 4.99 -13.19 1.98
C CYS A 130 4.81 -12.33 0.74
N CYS A 131 4.59 -12.99 -0.40
CA CYS A 131 4.25 -12.33 -1.64
C CYS A 131 2.73 -12.24 -1.73
N VAL A 132 2.22 -11.04 -1.84
CA VAL A 132 0.80 -10.75 -1.99
C VAL A 132 0.53 -10.31 -3.41
N GLU A 133 -0.45 -10.95 -4.06
CA GLU A 133 -1.01 -10.51 -5.33
C GLU A 133 -2.21 -9.58 -5.06
N TYR A 134 -2.30 -8.50 -5.80
CA TYR A 134 -3.42 -7.55 -5.79
C TYR A 134 -3.57 -6.90 -7.15
N GLU A 135 -4.70 -6.26 -7.40
CA GLU A 135 -4.94 -5.52 -8.64
C GLU A 135 -4.98 -4.02 -8.36
N PHE A 136 -4.31 -3.25 -9.21
CA PHE A 136 -4.40 -1.80 -9.25
C PHE A 136 -4.28 -1.30 -10.69
N ASN A 137 -5.19 -0.41 -11.09
CA ASN A 137 -5.29 0.14 -12.45
C ASN A 137 -5.40 -0.97 -13.50
N THR A 138 -6.27 -1.97 -13.24
CA THR A 138 -6.50 -3.17 -14.08
C THR A 138 -5.27 -4.05 -14.31
N ILE A 139 -4.19 -3.82 -13.58
CA ILE A 139 -2.94 -4.57 -13.68
C ILE A 139 -2.76 -5.40 -12.40
N ARG A 140 -2.56 -6.70 -12.57
CA ARG A 140 -2.14 -7.57 -11.45
C ARG A 140 -0.71 -7.25 -11.07
N ARG A 141 -0.51 -7.09 -9.77
CA ARG A 141 0.76 -6.73 -9.17
C ARG A 141 1.09 -7.69 -8.05
N THR A 142 2.36 -7.86 -7.78
CA THR A 142 2.83 -8.63 -6.63
C THR A 142 3.75 -7.77 -5.80
N VAL A 143 3.70 -7.96 -4.49
CA VAL A 143 4.55 -7.26 -3.54
C VAL A 143 4.98 -8.18 -2.43
N TRP A 144 6.24 -8.09 -2.02
CA TRP A 144 6.75 -8.77 -0.83
C TRP A 144 6.53 -7.91 0.41
N VAL A 145 5.73 -8.40 1.35
CA VAL A 145 5.40 -7.72 2.61
C VAL A 145 5.87 -8.54 3.80
N GLY A 146 6.28 -7.88 4.87
CA GLY A 146 6.50 -8.54 6.15
C GLY A 146 5.18 -9.06 6.73
N TYR A 147 5.20 -10.18 7.44
CA TYR A 147 4.01 -10.71 8.08
C TYR A 147 4.26 -11.14 9.52
N GLU A 148 3.18 -11.23 10.27
CA GLU A 148 3.09 -11.88 11.58
C GLU A 148 1.94 -12.88 11.56
N ILE A 149 2.16 -14.07 12.17
CA ILE A 149 1.09 -15.06 12.32
C ILE A 149 0.30 -14.71 13.57
N ILE A 150 -1.02 -14.53 13.39
CA ILE A 150 -1.95 -14.40 14.51
C ILE A 150 -2.49 -15.79 14.85
N VAL A 151 -2.30 -16.21 16.09
CA VAL A 151 -2.95 -17.39 16.64
C VAL A 151 -4.37 -16.99 17.03
N ARG A 152 -5.38 -17.63 16.45
CA ARG A 152 -6.75 -17.50 16.97
C ARG A 152 -6.80 -18.20 18.34
N ASP A 153 -6.97 -17.45 19.41
CA ASP A 153 -7.35 -18.02 20.68
C ASP A 153 -8.76 -18.65 20.53
N HIS A 154 -8.81 -19.96 20.51
CA HIS A 154 -10.07 -20.72 20.55
C HIS A 154 -10.74 -20.74 21.94
N SER A 155 -10.43 -19.78 22.82
CA SER A 155 -10.93 -19.74 24.20
C SER A 155 -12.22 -18.94 24.40
N ALA A 156 -13.00 -18.64 23.36
CA ALA A 156 -14.28 -17.96 23.53
C ALA A 156 -15.44 -18.72 22.85
N SER A 157 -15.65 -19.99 23.22
CA SER A 157 -16.87 -20.73 22.87
C SER A 157 -17.12 -21.81 23.90
N ASN A 158 -17.41 -21.42 25.14
CA ASN A 158 -18.16 -22.22 26.08
C ASN A 158 -18.74 -21.30 27.16
N ASN A 159 -19.94 -20.83 26.90
CA ASN A 159 -21.00 -20.63 27.88
C ASN A 159 -22.32 -20.46 27.15
#